data_b77c81629be7839958e7d552f5d4c794
#
_entry.id   b77c81629be7839958e7d552f5d4c794
#
_cell.length_a   1.000
_cell.length_b   1.000
_cell.length_c   1.000
_cell.angle_alpha   90.00
_cell.angle_beta   90.00
_cell.angle_gamma   90.00
#
_symmetry.space_group_name_H-M   'P 1'
#
loop_
_entity.id
_entity.type
_entity.pdbx_description
1 polymer ?
#
loop_
_entity_poly.entity_id
_entity_poly.type
_entity_poly.pdbx_seq_one_letter_code
_entity_poly.pdbx_strand_id
1 'polypeptide(L)'
;MLVVDDEPSLRLLCRVNLELEGHRVVEAGTLAAARELLVTEQIDVVLLDVHVGADNGLELLDDIEGLDLPLRVVMLSGTSEIAPAVRTRVSGVLGKPFALEELTAAVSDEAVR
;
A
#
# COMPACT_ATOMS: atom_id res chain seq x y z
N MET A 1 -8.24 3.16 3.90
CA MET A 1 -7.10 2.83 3.02
C MET A 1 -5.87 3.59 3.46
N LEU A 2 -4.73 2.95 3.52
CA LEU A 2 -3.48 3.53 3.97
C LEU A 2 -2.48 3.54 2.82
N VAL A 3 -1.86 4.69 2.55
CA VAL A 3 -0.80 4.83 1.55
C VAL A 3 0.53 5.05 2.27
N VAL A 4 1.47 4.15 2.10
CA VAL A 4 2.79 4.18 2.74
C VAL A 4 3.87 4.38 1.69
N ASP A 5 4.42 5.58 1.63
CA ASP A 5 5.46 5.95 0.66
C ASP A 5 6.16 7.19 1.21
N ASP A 6 7.48 7.26 1.11
CA ASP A 6 8.24 8.40 1.61
C ASP A 6 8.15 9.63 0.70
N GLU A 7 7.62 9.48 -0.51
CA GLU A 7 7.48 10.56 -1.48
C GLU A 7 6.14 11.28 -1.32
N PRO A 8 6.12 12.52 -0.81
CA PRO A 8 4.85 13.21 -0.53
C PRO A 8 3.99 13.42 -1.76
N SER A 9 4.60 13.69 -2.92
CA SER A 9 3.84 13.93 -4.15
C SER A 9 3.11 12.69 -4.61
N LEU A 10 3.72 11.52 -4.46
CA LEU A 10 3.07 10.25 -4.83
C LEU A 10 1.93 9.94 -3.86
N ARG A 11 2.14 10.16 -2.56
CA ARG A 11 1.06 9.99 -1.58
C ARG A 11 -0.14 10.86 -1.91
N LEU A 12 0.12 12.12 -2.24
CA LEU A 12 -0.95 13.07 -2.59
C LEU A 12 -1.69 12.61 -3.85
N LEU A 13 -0.95 12.19 -4.86
CA LEU A 13 -1.54 11.69 -6.10
C LEU A 13 -2.48 10.51 -5.83
N CYS A 14 -2.01 9.54 -5.06
CA CYS A 14 -2.83 8.39 -4.69
C CYS A 14 -4.05 8.80 -3.89
N ARG A 15 -3.88 9.65 -2.87
CA ARG A 15 -4.97 10.07 -2.01
C ARG A 15 -6.07 10.79 -2.80
N VAL A 16 -5.69 11.79 -3.59
CA VAL A 16 -6.67 12.58 -4.34
C VAL A 16 -7.49 11.69 -5.27
N ASN A 17 -6.84 10.81 -5.99
CA ASN A 17 -7.52 9.96 -6.97
C ASN A 17 -8.37 8.88 -6.31
N LEU A 18 -7.90 8.31 -5.23
CA LEU A 18 -8.67 7.30 -4.50
C LEU A 18 -9.86 7.91 -3.77
N GLU A 19 -9.71 9.12 -3.24
CA GLU A 19 -10.83 9.83 -2.62
C GLU A 19 -11.90 10.20 -3.65
N LEU A 20 -11.51 10.52 -4.86
CA LEU A 20 -12.46 10.75 -5.95
C LEU A 20 -13.28 9.50 -6.27
N GLU A 21 -12.75 8.32 -6.01
CA GLU A 21 -13.43 7.05 -6.19
C GLU A 21 -14.24 6.63 -4.96
N GLY A 22 -14.30 7.48 -3.94
CA GLY A 22 -15.11 7.24 -2.75
C GLY A 22 -14.37 6.56 -1.60
N HIS A 23 -13.05 6.39 -1.70
CA HIS A 23 -12.27 5.77 -0.63
C HIS A 23 -11.87 6.81 0.42
N ARG A 24 -11.79 6.38 1.67
CA ARG A 24 -11.20 7.17 2.74
C ARG A 24 -9.72 6.80 2.82
N VAL A 25 -8.84 7.79 2.72
CA VAL A 25 -7.39 7.56 2.61
C VAL A 25 -6.64 8.29 3.72
N VAL A 26 -5.73 7.58 4.37
CA VAL A 26 -4.74 8.15 5.28
C VAL A 26 -3.35 7.88 4.74
N GLU A 27 -2.38 8.70 5.09
CA GLU A 27 -1.03 8.66 4.54
C GLU A 27 0.01 8.46 5.62
N ALA A 28 1.07 7.73 5.29
CA ALA A 28 2.25 7.59 6.15
C ALA A 28 3.51 7.71 5.29
N GLY A 29 4.42 8.55 5.72
CA GLY A 29 5.72 8.73 5.06
C GLY A 29 6.84 7.90 5.67
N THR A 30 6.56 7.20 6.76
CA THR A 30 7.50 6.33 7.46
C THR A 30 6.80 5.06 7.91
N LEU A 31 7.58 4.01 8.18
CA LEU A 31 7.00 2.78 8.73
C LEU A 31 6.44 2.99 10.13
N ALA A 32 7.09 3.83 10.94
CA ALA A 32 6.61 4.13 12.29
C ALA A 32 5.21 4.76 12.25
N ALA A 33 5.00 5.75 11.38
CA ALA A 33 3.69 6.39 11.21
C ALA A 33 2.66 5.38 10.71
N ALA A 34 3.05 4.51 9.79
CA ALA A 34 2.16 3.47 9.25
C ALA A 34 1.72 2.50 10.35
N ARG A 35 2.65 2.05 11.19
CA ARG A 35 2.34 1.15 12.31
C ARG A 35 1.31 1.77 13.25
N GLU A 36 1.48 3.04 13.56
CA GLU A 36 0.54 3.75 14.42
C GLU A 36 -0.85 3.81 13.80
N LEU A 37 -0.94 4.14 12.51
CA LEU A 37 -2.21 4.22 11.80
C LEU A 37 -2.92 2.86 11.70
N LEU A 38 -2.17 1.78 11.61
CA LEU A 38 -2.74 0.43 11.57
C LEU A 38 -3.48 0.08 12.86
N VAL A 39 -3.08 0.67 13.99
CA VAL A 39 -3.73 0.41 15.29
C VAL A 39 -4.82 1.41 15.60
N THR A 40 -4.70 2.66 15.12
CA THR A 40 -5.61 3.74 15.47
C THR A 40 -6.75 3.93 14.46
N GLU A 41 -6.55 3.47 13.21
CA GLU A 41 -7.51 3.66 12.13
C GLU A 41 -8.01 2.31 11.62
N GLN A 42 -9.21 2.32 11.07
CA GLN A 42 -9.77 1.12 10.46
C GLN A 42 -9.28 1.06 9.01
N ILE A 43 -8.34 0.16 8.74
CA ILE A 43 -7.69 0.02 7.45
C ILE A 43 -8.13 -1.29 6.78
N ASP A 44 -8.52 -1.22 5.52
CA ASP A 44 -8.91 -2.38 4.72
C ASP A 44 -7.92 -2.69 3.61
N VAL A 45 -7.23 -1.67 3.11
CA VAL A 45 -6.21 -1.80 2.06
C VAL A 45 -5.00 -0.95 2.39
N VAL A 46 -3.82 -1.51 2.22
CA VAL A 46 -2.54 -0.80 2.36
C VAL A 46 -1.85 -0.78 1.01
N LEU A 47 -1.52 0.41 0.53
CA LEU A 47 -0.60 0.59 -0.60
C LEU A 47 0.77 0.80 0.02
N LEU A 48 1.70 -0.10 -0.24
CA LEU A 48 2.98 -0.15 0.46
C LEU A 48 4.15 -0.14 -0.52
N ASP A 49 4.97 0.90 -0.45
CA ASP A 49 6.20 0.96 -1.23
C ASP A 49 7.22 -0.04 -0.67
N VAL A 50 8.00 -0.65 -1.56
CA VAL A 50 9.09 -1.55 -1.16
C VAL A 50 10.14 -0.80 -0.34
N HIS A 51 10.42 0.44 -0.71
CA HIS A 51 11.38 1.30 0.01
C HIS A 51 10.67 2.49 0.59
N VAL A 52 10.70 2.64 1.91
CA VAL A 52 10.08 3.77 2.62
C VAL A 52 11.19 4.51 3.37
N GLY A 53 11.74 5.54 2.74
CA GLY A 53 12.94 6.20 3.22
C GLY A 53 14.12 5.23 3.18
N ALA A 54 14.78 5.05 4.32
CA ALA A 54 15.88 4.09 4.45
C ALA A 54 15.40 2.69 4.82
N ASP A 55 14.09 2.52 5.08
CA ASP A 55 13.53 1.27 5.55
C ASP A 55 12.99 0.41 4.43
N ASN A 56 12.92 -0.90 4.68
CA ASN A 56 12.34 -1.85 3.75
C ASN A 56 10.85 -2.05 4.09
N GLY A 57 9.98 -1.76 3.14
CA GLY A 57 8.53 -1.91 3.32
C GLY A 57 8.10 -3.31 3.71
N LEU A 58 8.91 -4.34 3.41
CA LEU A 58 8.59 -5.71 3.81
C LEU A 58 8.52 -5.88 5.33
N GLU A 59 9.18 -5.01 6.09
CA GLU A 59 9.08 -5.02 7.56
C GLU A 59 7.65 -4.73 8.00
N LEU A 60 6.98 -3.80 7.32
CA LEU A 60 5.58 -3.50 7.62
C LEU A 60 4.67 -4.65 7.22
N LEU A 61 4.98 -5.33 6.13
CA LEU A 61 4.22 -6.51 5.71
C LEU A 61 4.29 -7.60 6.78
N ASP A 62 5.48 -7.82 7.36
CA ASP A 62 5.66 -8.77 8.45
C ASP A 62 4.82 -8.35 9.67
N ASP A 63 4.79 -7.07 9.99
CA ASP A 63 3.98 -6.54 11.10
C ASP A 63 2.49 -6.78 10.87
N ILE A 64 2.02 -6.53 9.67
CA ILE A 64 0.61 -6.71 9.29
C ILE A 64 0.22 -8.19 9.45
N GLU A 65 1.06 -9.09 8.99
CA GLU A 65 0.82 -10.52 9.11
C GLU A 65 0.79 -10.94 10.58
N GLY A 66 1.68 -10.37 11.39
CA GLY A 66 1.74 -10.65 12.82
C GLY A 66 0.50 -10.17 13.59
N LEU A 67 -0.13 -9.11 13.11
CA LEU A 67 -1.36 -8.59 13.73
C LEU A 67 -2.61 -9.36 13.30
N ASP A 68 -2.49 -10.20 12.29
CA ASP A 68 -3.60 -11.01 11.76
C ASP A 68 -4.82 -10.14 11.39
N LEU A 69 -4.57 -9.00 10.78
CA LEU A 69 -5.62 -8.06 10.38
C LEU A 69 -6.22 -8.48 9.02
N PRO A 70 -7.54 -8.39 8.88
CA PRO A 70 -8.21 -8.76 7.62
C PRO A 70 -8.11 -7.64 6.59
N LEU A 71 -6.90 -7.35 6.14
CA LEU A 71 -6.66 -6.30 5.16
C LEU A 71 -5.88 -6.83 3.97
N ARG A 72 -5.96 -6.10 2.87
CA ARG A 72 -5.24 -6.43 1.64
C ARG A 72 -4.03 -5.50 1.51
N VAL A 73 -2.93 -6.04 1.00
CA VAL A 73 -1.71 -5.26 0.77
C VAL A 73 -1.43 -5.25 -0.72
N VAL A 74 -1.25 -4.06 -1.29
CA VAL A 74 -0.80 -3.88 -2.67
C VAL A 74 0.60 -3.26 -2.59
N MET A 75 1.60 -3.98 -3.10
CA MET A 75 2.98 -3.48 -3.12
C MET A 75 3.20 -2.56 -4.30
N LEU A 76 3.92 -1.46 -4.05
CA LEU A 76 4.37 -0.54 -5.08
C LEU A 76 5.86 -0.76 -5.32
N SER A 77 6.26 -0.90 -6.59
CA SER A 77 7.65 -1.18 -6.93
C SER A 77 8.06 -0.41 -8.18
N GLY A 78 9.25 0.20 -8.16
CA GLY A 78 9.80 0.91 -9.31
C GLY A 78 10.36 0.01 -10.38
N THR A 79 10.66 -1.24 -10.02
CA THR A 79 11.25 -2.24 -10.93
C THR A 79 10.70 -3.61 -10.56
N SER A 80 11.22 -4.66 -11.17
CA SER A 80 10.84 -6.03 -10.85
C SER A 80 11.59 -6.55 -9.62
N GLU A 81 11.62 -5.74 -8.56
CA GLU A 81 12.35 -6.07 -7.31
C GLU A 81 11.59 -7.01 -6.39
N ILE A 82 10.33 -7.26 -6.67
CA ILE A 82 9.52 -8.08 -5.78
C ILE A 82 9.75 -9.54 -6.07
N ALA A 83 10.32 -10.24 -5.10
CA ALA A 83 10.59 -11.67 -5.20
C ALA A 83 9.27 -12.46 -5.31
N PRO A 84 9.26 -13.58 -6.03
CA PRO A 84 8.06 -14.41 -6.14
C PRO A 84 7.45 -14.81 -4.79
N ALA A 85 8.29 -15.06 -3.79
CA ALA A 85 7.83 -15.41 -2.45
C ALA A 85 7.02 -14.29 -1.79
N VAL A 86 7.36 -13.03 -2.08
CA VAL A 86 6.63 -11.88 -1.55
C VAL A 86 5.31 -11.71 -2.29
N ARG A 87 5.28 -11.98 -3.59
CA ARG A 87 4.05 -11.87 -4.39
C ARG A 87 2.93 -12.77 -3.86
N THR A 88 3.28 -13.90 -3.26
CA THR A 88 2.29 -14.81 -2.68
C THR A 88 1.71 -14.29 -1.37
N ARG A 89 2.35 -13.31 -0.75
CA ARG A 89 1.94 -12.74 0.55
C ARG A 89 1.07 -11.51 0.41
N VAL A 90 0.93 -10.96 -0.81
CA VAL A 90 0.22 -9.70 -1.04
C VAL A 90 -0.94 -9.93 -2.00
N SER A 91 -1.91 -9.01 -1.98
CA SER A 91 -3.09 -9.08 -2.84
C SER A 91 -2.78 -8.65 -4.26
N GLY A 92 -1.79 -7.81 -4.45
CA GLY A 92 -1.39 -7.34 -5.77
C GLY A 92 -0.08 -6.59 -5.74
N VAL A 93 0.46 -6.35 -6.93
CA VAL A 93 1.68 -5.58 -7.14
C VAL A 93 1.42 -4.56 -8.23
N LEU A 94 1.81 -3.31 -7.97
CA LEU A 94 1.62 -2.21 -8.91
C LEU A 94 3.00 -1.62 -9.23
N GLY A 95 3.39 -1.68 -10.51
CA GLY A 95 4.68 -1.16 -10.96
C GLY A 95 4.67 0.34 -11.11
N LYS A 96 5.75 1.00 -10.75
CA LYS A 96 5.94 2.44 -10.96
C LYS A 96 6.73 2.67 -12.24
N PRO A 97 6.36 3.63 -13.06
CA PRO A 97 5.14 4.45 -12.97
C PRO A 97 3.90 3.66 -13.34
N PHE A 98 2.77 4.03 -12.77
CA PHE A 98 1.50 3.36 -13.06
C PHE A 98 0.47 4.37 -13.57
N ALA A 99 -0.51 3.87 -14.32
CA ALA A 99 -1.66 4.67 -14.73
C ALA A 99 -2.70 4.68 -13.60
N LEU A 100 -3.52 5.71 -13.55
CA LEU A 100 -4.55 5.83 -12.51
C LEU A 100 -5.54 4.68 -12.55
N GLU A 101 -5.85 4.17 -13.74
CA GLU A 101 -6.73 3.02 -13.90
C GLU A 101 -6.12 1.76 -13.28
N GLU A 102 -4.80 1.62 -13.34
CA GLU A 102 -4.10 0.51 -12.71
C GLU A 102 -4.17 0.62 -11.19
N LEU A 103 -4.05 1.84 -10.65
CA LEU A 103 -4.16 2.08 -9.23
C LEU A 103 -5.55 1.72 -8.72
N THR A 104 -6.59 2.22 -9.36
CA THR A 104 -7.98 1.96 -8.93
C THR A 104 -8.33 0.48 -9.06
N ALA A 105 -7.86 -0.18 -10.10
CA ALA A 105 -8.06 -1.62 -10.28
C ALA A 105 -7.36 -2.43 -9.19
N ALA A 106 -6.15 -2.03 -8.83
CA ALA A 106 -5.35 -2.76 -7.84
C ALA A 106 -5.98 -2.76 -6.45
N VAL A 107 -6.66 -1.67 -6.09
CA VAL A 107 -7.29 -1.54 -4.77
C VAL A 107 -8.75 -1.98 -4.75
N SER A 108 -9.33 -2.25 -5.89
CA SER A 108 -10.75 -2.60 -6.00
C SER A 108 -11.01 -4.02 -5.51
N ASP A 109 -12.12 -4.21 -4.79
CA ASP A 109 -12.59 -5.53 -4.39
C ASP A 109 -12.94 -6.39 -5.59
N GLU A 110 -13.35 -5.76 -6.68
CA GLU A 110 -13.71 -6.48 -7.88
C GLU A 110 -12.52 -7.19 -8.53
N ALA A 111 -11.31 -6.69 -8.29
CA ALA A 111 -10.09 -7.30 -8.81
C ALA A 111 -9.84 -8.68 -8.20
N VAL A 112 -10.48 -9.01 -7.10
CA VAL A 112 -10.29 -10.28 -6.38
C VAL A 112 -11.31 -11.35 -6.77
N ARG A 113 -12.22 -11.03 -7.66
CA ARG A 113 -13.30 -11.94 -8.05
C ARG A 113 -12.95 -12.76 -9.26
#